data_4b8d42772aff8b5bfa22fc6b4f9af214
#
_entry.id   4b8d42772aff8b5bfa22fc6b4f9af214
#
_cell.length_a   1.000
_cell.length_b   1.000
_cell.length_c   1.000
_cell.angle_alpha   90.00
_cell.angle_beta   90.00
_cell.angle_gamma   90.00
#
_symmetry.space_group_name_H-M   'P 1'
#
loop_
_entity.id
_entity.type
_entity.pdbx_description
1 polymer ?
#
loop_
_entity_poly.entity_id
_entity_poly.type
_entity_poly.pdbx_seq_one_letter_code
_entity_poly.pdbx_strand_id
1 'polypeptide(L)'
;MVYKIMYPPIPNMGDLLNKDMLEELFNIKVVRKDLKSCNLIAIGSALDHIMYSTYPRIRAKQKIEHFINDNVHIWSTGFIRGNAELDLGLMFRHIHIHALRGKLSLQRMENILGKKLDVPTGDGGLLAERCVWSLPLWGRGGGLHTHTETSASGDL
;
A
#
# COMPACT_ATOMS: atom_id res chain seq x y z
N MET A 1 -17.97 -3.57 -11.18
CA MET A 1 -16.88 -4.52 -10.83
C MET A 1 -16.40 -4.16 -9.43
N VAL A 2 -16.13 -5.13 -8.54
CA VAL A 2 -15.63 -4.88 -7.19
C VAL A 2 -14.22 -5.46 -7.11
N TYR A 3 -13.23 -4.63 -6.76
CA TYR A 3 -11.86 -5.08 -6.57
C TYR A 3 -11.65 -5.60 -5.15
N LYS A 4 -10.88 -6.67 -5.03
CA LYS A 4 -10.47 -7.28 -3.76
C LYS A 4 -9.08 -6.76 -3.41
N ILE A 5 -9.00 -5.78 -2.52
CA ILE A 5 -7.74 -5.12 -2.19
C ILE A 5 -7.07 -5.74 -0.97
N MET A 6 -5.74 -5.89 -1.02
CA MET A 6 -4.93 -6.31 0.12
C MET A 6 -4.24 -5.10 0.76
N TYR A 7 -4.45 -4.94 2.05
CA TYR A 7 -3.62 -4.14 2.94
C TYR A 7 -3.65 -4.73 4.37
N PRO A 8 -2.60 -4.49 5.17
CA PRO A 8 -2.52 -5.03 6.53
C PRO A 8 -3.72 -4.61 7.41
N PRO A 9 -4.16 -5.46 8.36
CA PRO A 9 -5.25 -5.12 9.27
C PRO A 9 -4.86 -4.15 10.39
N ILE A 10 -3.65 -3.63 10.36
CA ILE A 10 -3.13 -2.70 11.36
C ILE A 10 -3.71 -1.31 11.07
N PRO A 11 -4.13 -0.53 12.10
CA PRO A 11 -4.62 0.83 11.91
C PRO A 11 -3.47 1.76 11.50
N ASN A 12 -3.07 1.66 10.26
CA ASN A 12 -2.12 2.54 9.61
C ASN A 12 -2.91 3.42 8.63
N MET A 13 -2.81 4.72 8.80
CA MET A 13 -3.54 5.69 7.99
C MET A 13 -3.29 5.50 6.50
N GLY A 14 -2.04 5.19 6.10
CA GLY A 14 -1.70 4.95 4.70
C GLY A 14 -2.40 3.72 4.11
N ASP A 15 -2.60 2.68 4.91
CA ASP A 15 -3.30 1.48 4.47
C ASP A 15 -4.82 1.70 4.40
N LEU A 16 -5.40 2.47 5.32
CA LEU A 16 -6.83 2.82 5.32
C LEU A 16 -7.18 3.72 4.13
N LEU A 17 -6.31 4.64 3.76
CA LEU A 17 -6.49 5.51 2.59
C LEU A 17 -6.68 4.75 1.28
N ASN A 18 -6.23 3.50 1.18
CA ASN A 18 -6.43 2.70 -0.01
C ASN A 18 -7.89 2.60 -0.45
N LYS A 19 -8.80 2.34 0.51
CA LYS A 19 -10.20 2.20 0.21
C LYS A 19 -10.80 3.55 -0.20
N ASP A 20 -10.62 4.55 0.65
CA ASP A 20 -11.24 5.87 0.47
C ASP A 20 -10.79 6.52 -0.84
N MET A 21 -9.49 6.46 -1.15
CA MET A 21 -8.98 6.99 -2.42
C MET A 21 -9.53 6.29 -3.65
N LEU A 22 -9.59 4.95 -3.64
CA LEU A 22 -10.10 4.21 -4.79
C LEU A 22 -11.58 4.45 -5.01
N GLU A 23 -12.35 4.53 -3.93
CA GLU A 23 -13.79 4.75 -4.00
C GLU A 23 -14.13 6.21 -4.35
N GLU A 24 -13.47 7.20 -3.74
CA GLU A 24 -13.80 8.61 -3.91
C GLU A 24 -13.21 9.23 -5.18
N LEU A 25 -11.92 8.98 -5.47
CA LEU A 25 -11.25 9.62 -6.62
C LEU A 25 -11.48 8.87 -7.93
N PHE A 26 -11.60 7.55 -7.87
CA PHE A 26 -11.66 6.72 -9.08
C PHE A 26 -13.01 6.03 -9.27
N ASN A 27 -13.94 6.18 -8.33
CA ASN A 27 -15.24 5.50 -8.33
C ASN A 27 -15.11 3.96 -8.46
N ILE A 28 -14.06 3.40 -7.86
CA ILE A 28 -13.75 1.98 -7.88
C ILE A 28 -14.18 1.36 -6.55
N LYS A 29 -15.22 0.53 -6.57
CA LYS A 29 -15.64 -0.20 -5.36
C LYS A 29 -14.62 -1.25 -4.97
N VAL A 30 -14.21 -1.24 -3.71
CA VAL A 30 -13.22 -2.18 -3.17
C VAL A 30 -13.72 -2.87 -1.90
N VAL A 31 -13.28 -4.11 -1.74
CA VAL A 31 -13.44 -4.84 -0.48
C VAL A 31 -12.08 -5.33 -0.03
N ARG A 32 -11.81 -5.22 1.26
CA ARG A 32 -10.56 -5.73 1.82
C ARG A 32 -10.58 -7.26 1.84
N LYS A 33 -9.50 -7.85 1.38
CA LYS A 33 -9.25 -9.29 1.40
C LYS A 33 -7.82 -9.58 1.85
N ASP A 34 -7.56 -10.82 2.18
CA ASP A 34 -6.21 -11.32 2.43
C ASP A 34 -5.41 -11.44 1.11
N LEU A 35 -4.13 -11.69 1.24
CA LEU A 35 -3.22 -11.82 0.10
C LEU A 35 -3.63 -12.93 -0.88
N LYS A 36 -4.25 -14.01 -0.38
CA LYS A 36 -4.62 -15.17 -1.21
C LYS A 36 -5.82 -14.91 -2.10
N SER A 37 -6.69 -14.03 -1.69
CA SER A 37 -7.97 -13.74 -2.36
C SER A 37 -8.05 -12.34 -2.95
N CYS A 38 -6.98 -11.53 -2.81
CA CYS A 38 -6.93 -10.20 -3.41
C CYS A 38 -6.65 -10.29 -4.91
N ASN A 39 -7.09 -9.26 -5.63
CA ASN A 39 -6.76 -9.02 -7.04
C ASN A 39 -6.20 -7.61 -7.27
N LEU A 40 -6.03 -6.82 -6.20
CA LEU A 40 -5.45 -5.49 -6.25
C LEU A 40 -4.53 -5.27 -5.06
N ILE A 41 -3.34 -4.75 -5.31
CA ILE A 41 -2.40 -4.24 -4.33
C ILE A 41 -2.09 -2.80 -4.74
N ALA A 42 -2.51 -1.86 -3.90
CA ALA A 42 -2.40 -0.45 -4.24
C ALA A 42 -1.36 0.25 -3.35
N ILE A 43 -1.71 1.36 -2.74
CA ILE A 43 -0.79 2.24 -2.01
C ILE A 43 -0.11 1.53 -0.84
N GLY A 44 1.07 1.98 -0.48
CA GLY A 44 1.83 1.49 0.66
C GLY A 44 3.07 0.69 0.28
N SER A 45 3.53 -0.18 1.17
CA SER A 45 4.76 -0.97 1.00
C SER A 45 4.45 -2.46 1.05
N ALA A 46 3.61 -2.91 0.13
CA ALA A 46 3.05 -4.26 0.19
C ALA A 46 3.74 -5.28 -0.73
N LEU A 47 4.72 -4.87 -1.56
CA LEU A 47 5.36 -5.77 -2.52
C LEU A 47 6.16 -6.90 -1.85
N ASP A 48 6.69 -6.69 -0.66
CA ASP A 48 7.39 -7.77 0.06
C ASP A 48 6.45 -8.94 0.41
N HIS A 49 5.16 -8.69 0.53
CA HIS A 49 4.18 -9.74 0.85
C HIS A 49 3.90 -10.69 -0.32
N ILE A 50 4.15 -10.25 -1.57
CA ILE A 50 3.96 -11.08 -2.77
C ILE A 50 5.20 -11.87 -3.16
N MET A 51 6.26 -11.82 -2.37
CA MET A 51 7.49 -12.54 -2.59
C MET A 51 7.46 -13.90 -1.91
N TYR A 52 8.08 -14.90 -2.53
CA TYR A 52 8.26 -16.19 -1.90
C TYR A 52 9.12 -16.09 -0.65
N SER A 53 8.76 -16.86 0.37
CA SER A 53 9.56 -16.99 1.59
C SER A 53 10.92 -17.65 1.32
N THR A 54 11.92 -17.20 2.03
CA THR A 54 13.25 -17.85 2.08
C THR A 54 13.20 -19.22 2.77
N TYR A 55 12.19 -19.45 3.64
CA TYR A 55 12.03 -20.73 4.33
C TYR A 55 11.45 -21.80 3.40
N PRO A 56 12.12 -22.95 3.18
CA PRO A 56 11.72 -23.95 2.18
C PRO A 56 10.30 -24.51 2.38
N ARG A 57 9.90 -24.76 3.62
CA ARG A 57 8.58 -25.31 3.95
C ARG A 57 7.46 -24.31 3.63
N ILE A 58 7.67 -23.04 4.00
CA ILE A 58 6.70 -21.97 3.72
C ILE A 58 6.62 -21.75 2.21
N ARG A 59 7.77 -21.72 1.54
CA ARG A 59 7.86 -21.57 0.09
C ARG A 59 7.14 -22.68 -0.67
N ALA A 60 7.26 -23.94 -0.23
CA ALA A 60 6.55 -25.07 -0.84
C ALA A 60 5.02 -24.88 -0.71
N LYS A 61 4.53 -24.47 0.45
CA LYS A 61 3.12 -24.16 0.66
C LYS A 61 2.65 -23.00 -0.23
N GLN A 62 3.42 -21.91 -0.30
CA GLN A 62 3.11 -20.77 -1.16
C GLN A 62 3.06 -21.14 -2.64
N LYS A 63 3.91 -22.05 -3.12
CA LYS A 63 3.86 -22.54 -4.50
C LYS A 63 2.56 -23.27 -4.81
N ILE A 64 2.04 -24.06 -3.88
CA ILE A 64 0.75 -24.73 -4.04
C ILE A 64 -0.39 -23.68 -4.08
N GLU A 65 -0.38 -22.73 -3.17
CA GLU A 65 -1.37 -21.65 -3.11
C GLU A 65 -1.34 -20.73 -4.36
N HIS A 66 -0.17 -20.62 -4.99
CA HIS A 66 0.02 -19.86 -6.22
C HIS A 66 -0.86 -20.35 -7.40
N PHE A 67 -1.10 -21.64 -7.50
CA PHE A 67 -1.96 -22.17 -8.58
C PHE A 67 -3.43 -21.79 -8.45
N ILE A 68 -3.83 -21.31 -7.29
CA ILE A 68 -5.23 -20.99 -6.95
C ILE A 68 -5.51 -19.50 -7.17
N ASN A 69 -4.47 -18.67 -7.21
CA ASN A 69 -4.63 -17.23 -7.31
C ASN A 69 -4.70 -16.74 -8.75
N ASP A 70 -5.73 -15.97 -9.03
CA ASP A 70 -5.94 -15.27 -10.29
C ASP A 70 -4.98 -14.08 -10.47
N ASN A 71 -5.24 -13.30 -11.51
CA ASN A 71 -4.53 -12.07 -11.80
C ASN A 71 -4.50 -11.09 -10.62
N VAL A 72 -3.32 -10.50 -10.38
CA VAL A 72 -3.14 -9.44 -9.39
C VAL A 72 -2.67 -8.17 -10.07
N HIS A 73 -3.38 -7.09 -9.83
CA HIS A 73 -3.04 -5.76 -10.30
C HIS A 73 -2.21 -5.03 -9.23
N ILE A 74 -1.10 -4.42 -9.64
CA ILE A 74 -0.22 -3.62 -8.80
C ILE A 74 -0.32 -2.17 -9.24
N TRP A 75 -0.66 -1.29 -8.29
CA TRP A 75 -0.76 0.14 -8.54
C TRP A 75 -0.15 0.95 -7.39
N SER A 76 0.93 1.69 -7.66
CA SER A 76 1.54 2.67 -6.74
C SER A 76 2.02 2.14 -5.37
N THR A 77 2.28 0.85 -5.27
CA THR A 77 2.88 0.23 -4.09
C THR A 77 4.38 0.03 -4.26
N GLY A 78 5.10 -0.17 -3.16
CA GLY A 78 6.55 -0.36 -3.14
C GLY A 78 7.00 -1.47 -2.21
N PHE A 79 8.31 -1.67 -2.14
CA PHE A 79 8.95 -2.54 -1.16
C PHE A 79 9.22 -1.76 0.13
N ILE A 80 9.18 -2.46 1.27
CA ILE A 80 9.55 -1.94 2.58
C ILE A 80 11.00 -2.29 2.94
N ARG A 81 11.45 -3.45 2.51
CA ARG A 81 12.78 -3.98 2.80
C ARG A 81 13.75 -3.70 1.66
N GLY A 82 14.99 -3.31 2.00
CA GLY A 82 16.05 -3.04 1.02
C GLY A 82 16.79 -4.28 0.50
N ASN A 83 16.55 -5.47 1.04
CA ASN A 83 17.35 -6.66 0.76
C ASN A 83 16.93 -7.32 -0.55
N ALA A 84 17.47 -6.83 -1.67
CA ALA A 84 17.29 -7.43 -2.99
C ALA A 84 17.82 -8.89 -3.07
N GLU A 85 18.79 -9.26 -2.24
CA GLU A 85 19.40 -10.59 -2.21
C GLU A 85 18.42 -11.72 -1.80
N LEU A 86 17.30 -11.36 -1.18
CA LEU A 86 16.28 -12.32 -0.74
C LEU A 86 15.10 -12.46 -1.74
N ASP A 87 15.18 -11.83 -2.90
CA ASP A 87 14.10 -11.85 -3.87
C ASP A 87 14.09 -13.20 -4.62
N LEU A 88 13.21 -14.09 -4.20
CA LEU A 88 13.08 -15.44 -4.74
C LEU A 88 12.04 -15.58 -5.87
N GLY A 89 11.51 -14.45 -6.33
CA GLY A 89 10.45 -14.41 -7.32
C GLY A 89 9.06 -14.17 -6.71
N LEU A 90 8.10 -13.95 -7.57
CA LEU A 90 6.75 -13.54 -7.19
C LEU A 90 5.84 -14.75 -6.93
N MET A 91 4.97 -14.63 -5.94
CA MET A 91 4.00 -15.68 -5.60
C MET A 91 2.84 -15.78 -6.60
N PHE A 92 2.52 -14.69 -7.29
CA PHE A 92 1.40 -14.65 -8.21
C PHE A 92 1.84 -15.02 -9.63
N ARG A 93 1.06 -15.87 -10.30
CA ARG A 93 1.35 -16.31 -11.66
C ARG A 93 1.18 -15.19 -12.69
N HIS A 94 0.15 -14.36 -12.52
CA HIS A 94 -0.16 -13.26 -13.44
C HIS A 94 -0.21 -11.95 -12.68
N ILE A 95 0.85 -11.15 -12.83
CA ILE A 95 0.95 -9.83 -12.22
C ILE A 95 0.88 -8.78 -13.31
N HIS A 96 -0.05 -7.85 -13.15
CA HIS A 96 -0.21 -6.67 -13.99
C HIS A 96 0.27 -5.45 -13.23
N ILE A 97 1.40 -4.90 -13.62
CA ILE A 97 1.99 -3.72 -12.99
C ILE A 97 1.54 -2.48 -13.76
N HIS A 98 0.79 -1.60 -13.10
CA HIS A 98 0.29 -0.35 -13.69
C HIS A 98 1.13 0.85 -13.27
N ALA A 99 1.63 0.85 -12.04
CA ALA A 99 2.52 1.87 -11.50
C ALA A 99 3.26 1.32 -10.28
N LEU A 100 4.41 1.90 -9.97
CA LEU A 100 5.17 1.58 -8.76
C LEU A 100 5.45 2.85 -7.96
N ARG A 101 5.60 2.72 -6.63
CA ARG A 101 5.74 3.86 -5.72
C ARG A 101 6.94 4.75 -6.02
N GLY A 102 8.01 4.21 -6.59
CA GLY A 102 9.19 5.00 -6.90
C GLY A 102 10.26 4.22 -7.65
N LYS A 103 11.31 4.92 -8.06
CA LYS A 103 12.39 4.39 -8.91
C LYS A 103 13.10 3.17 -8.32
N LEU A 104 13.30 3.12 -7.00
CA LEU A 104 13.93 1.98 -6.34
C LEU A 104 13.04 0.74 -6.40
N SER A 105 11.74 0.90 -6.24
CA SER A 105 10.79 -0.21 -6.39
C SER A 105 10.71 -0.70 -7.84
N LEU A 106 10.79 0.22 -8.80
CA LEU A 106 10.84 -0.12 -10.22
C LEU A 106 12.10 -0.94 -10.55
N GLN A 107 13.27 -0.45 -10.18
CA GLN A 107 14.53 -1.13 -10.43
C GLN A 107 14.57 -2.54 -9.82
N ARG A 108 14.09 -2.67 -8.57
CA ARG A 108 14.02 -3.97 -7.90
C ARG A 108 13.05 -4.91 -8.60
N MET A 109 11.89 -4.42 -9.02
CA MET A 109 10.91 -5.23 -9.75
C MET A 109 11.45 -5.66 -11.12
N GLU A 110 12.15 -4.81 -11.84
CA GLU A 110 12.83 -5.15 -13.09
C GLU A 110 13.85 -6.27 -12.89
N ASN A 111 14.65 -6.19 -11.82
CA ASN A 111 15.63 -7.23 -11.47
C ASN A 111 14.95 -8.58 -11.18
N ILE A 112 13.85 -8.58 -10.41
CA ILE A 112 13.07 -9.79 -10.09
C ILE A 112 12.47 -10.43 -11.36
N LEU A 113 11.96 -9.61 -12.27
CA LEU A 113 11.32 -10.07 -13.50
C LEU A 113 12.29 -10.34 -14.64
N GLY A 114 13.55 -9.91 -14.51
CA GLY A 114 14.57 -10.04 -15.55
C GLY A 114 14.25 -9.23 -16.83
N LYS A 115 13.42 -8.18 -16.75
CA LYS A 115 13.04 -7.35 -17.89
C LYS A 115 12.77 -5.91 -17.48
N LYS A 116 12.91 -4.99 -18.42
CA LYS A 116 12.54 -3.59 -18.23
C LYS A 116 11.02 -3.42 -18.22
N LEU A 117 10.57 -2.46 -17.40
CA LEU A 117 9.16 -2.11 -17.26
C LEU A 117 8.96 -0.66 -17.69
N ASP A 118 8.02 -0.47 -18.58
CA ASP A 118 7.57 0.87 -19.00
C ASP A 118 6.28 1.21 -18.23
N VAL A 119 6.47 1.61 -16.97
CA VAL A 119 5.37 1.97 -16.08
C VAL A 119 5.71 3.24 -15.30
N PRO A 120 4.72 4.10 -15.01
CA PRO A 120 4.94 5.30 -14.22
C PRO A 120 5.39 4.97 -12.79
N THR A 121 6.15 5.87 -12.20
CA THR A 121 6.52 5.82 -10.80
C THR A 121 5.97 7.01 -10.04
N GLY A 122 5.34 6.77 -8.91
CA GLY A 122 4.78 7.80 -8.03
C GLY A 122 4.10 7.19 -6.82
N ASP A 123 4.10 7.90 -5.71
CA ASP A 123 3.38 7.48 -4.51
C ASP A 123 1.91 7.93 -4.63
N GLY A 124 1.01 6.96 -4.80
CA GLY A 124 -0.43 7.23 -4.85
C GLY A 124 -0.98 7.86 -3.56
N GLY A 125 -0.29 7.68 -2.44
CA GLY A 125 -0.63 8.35 -1.19
C GLY A 125 -0.61 9.88 -1.28
N LEU A 126 0.14 10.45 -2.22
CA LEU A 126 0.12 11.90 -2.49
C LEU A 126 -1.24 12.40 -3.01
N LEU A 127 -2.06 11.52 -3.54
CA LEU A 127 -3.42 11.87 -3.97
C LEU A 127 -4.41 11.96 -2.80
N ALA A 128 -4.02 11.55 -1.59
CA ALA A 128 -4.86 11.59 -0.39
C ALA A 128 -5.35 13.01 -0.06
N GLU A 129 -4.57 14.03 -0.39
CA GLU A 129 -4.98 15.43 -0.24
C GLU A 129 -6.30 15.72 -0.96
N ARG A 130 -6.50 15.13 -2.12
CA ARG A 130 -7.74 15.30 -2.89
C ARG A 130 -8.96 14.63 -2.25
N CYS A 131 -8.77 13.53 -1.52
CA CYS A 131 -9.84 12.87 -0.77
C CYS A 131 -10.25 13.70 0.45
N VAL A 132 -9.28 14.30 1.15
CA VAL A 132 -9.56 15.09 2.36
C VAL A 132 -10.41 16.32 2.06
N TRP A 133 -10.29 16.90 0.88
CA TRP A 133 -11.10 18.06 0.47
C TRP A 133 -12.54 17.68 0.06
N SER A 134 -12.78 16.43 -0.30
CA SER A 134 -14.13 15.92 -0.63
C SER A 134 -14.92 15.48 0.59
N LEU A 135 -14.25 15.22 1.71
CA LEU A 135 -14.92 14.93 2.98
C LEU A 135 -15.62 16.20 3.50
N PRO A 136 -16.91 16.13 3.89
CA PRO A 136 -17.55 17.25 4.57
C PRO A 136 -16.70 17.61 5.79
N LEU A 137 -16.42 18.90 5.94
CA LEU A 137 -15.58 19.49 6.99
C LEU A 137 -16.09 19.07 8.39
N TRP A 138 -15.81 17.87 8.78
CA TRP A 138 -16.05 17.41 10.14
C TRP A 138 -14.98 18.05 11.04
N GLY A 139 -15.41 19.16 11.68
CA GLY A 139 -14.72 19.73 12.83
C GLY A 139 -13.46 20.52 12.54
N ARG A 140 -13.54 21.60 11.78
CA ARG A 140 -12.64 22.75 12.03
C ARG A 140 -13.02 23.43 13.35
N GLY A 141 -12.94 22.66 14.44
CA GLY A 141 -13.29 23.12 15.78
C GLY A 141 -12.36 22.51 16.83
N GLY A 142 -11.08 22.39 16.51
CA GLY A 142 -10.03 22.07 17.46
C GLY A 142 -9.20 23.32 17.67
N GLY A 143 -9.65 24.21 18.60
CA GLY A 143 -8.91 25.37 19.00
C GLY A 143 -7.53 24.93 19.51
N LEU A 144 -6.51 25.59 19.00
CA LEU A 144 -5.20 25.64 19.63
C LEU A 144 -5.42 26.16 21.05
N HIS A 145 -5.39 25.29 22.04
CA HIS A 145 -5.19 25.71 23.41
C HIS A 145 -3.74 26.21 23.51
N THR A 146 -3.55 27.50 23.34
CA THR A 146 -2.36 28.17 23.80
C THR A 146 -2.41 28.16 25.33
N HIS A 147 -1.55 27.33 25.94
CA HIS A 147 -1.23 27.47 27.34
C HIS A 147 -0.52 28.83 27.53
N THR A 148 -1.29 29.82 27.92
CA THR A 148 -0.73 31.03 28.54
C THR A 148 -0.39 30.66 29.97
N GLU A 149 0.89 30.48 30.26
CA GLU A 149 1.40 30.50 31.62
C GLU A 149 1.22 31.91 32.20
N THR A 150 0.23 32.06 33.04
CA THR A 150 0.13 33.21 33.94
C THR A 150 1.05 32.99 35.10
N SER A 151 2.22 33.64 35.05
CA SER A 151 3.07 33.85 36.20
C SER A 151 2.32 34.77 37.20
N ALA A 152 1.81 34.22 38.26
CA ALA A 152 1.35 35.01 39.42
C ALA A 152 2.56 35.24 40.31
N SER A 153 3.10 36.43 40.24
CA SER A 153 3.88 37.03 41.33
C SER A 153 2.91 37.43 42.42
N GLY A 154 3.12 36.94 43.61
CA GLY A 154 2.43 37.31 44.83
C GLY A 154 3.43 37.52 45.95
N ASP A 155 3.69 38.81 46.21
CA ASP A 155 4.36 39.28 47.43
C ASP A 155 3.58 38.88 48.68
N LEU A 156 4.28 38.45 49.69
CA LEU A 156 4.35 38.84 51.09
C LEU A 156 4.93 37.69 51.94
#